data_2c75888fc65444c6415826d3bc13bf9f
#
_entry.id   2c75888fc65444c6415826d3bc13bf9f
#
_cell.length_a   1.000
_cell.length_b   1.000
_cell.length_c   1.000
_cell.angle_alpha   90.00
_cell.angle_beta   90.00
_cell.angle_gamma   90.00
#
_symmetry.space_group_name_H-M   'P 1'
#
loop_
_entity.id
_entity.type
_entity.pdbx_description
1 polymer ?
#
loop_
_entity_poly.entity_id
_entity_poly.type
_entity_poly.pdbx_seq_one_letter_code
_entity_poly.pdbx_strand_id
1 'polypeptide(L)'
;MYGISKHRDQYSSIINKLEIQKKLPPIKKAWKTVGKMKIDNIFLKILNGVHDSNASYLYFKNSNFKNFTLISSGTWYIIFNQKTKLKKLKTNLDMLCNIDVFGNTIPTMRFMGGREFNELLKKLKISSIRKSSITENLMKKYLIYPSFASAGPFKKTTQSLNLIKKLSDAEKYGLVCIYIAFVLHFCLNALNSNDNIILDGPITKNNTIIKILSNLRAKQKMYIHSKEMGTGLGASSLFNIKKKNNLLLSHAIPDNKINYEIYYNLWLDKVKEKKLINT
;
A
#
# COMPACT_ATOMS: atom_id res chain seq x y z
N MET A 1 -12.01 -3.80 13.15
CA MET A 1 -11.21 -5.03 13.03
C MET A 1 -11.48 -5.90 14.25
N TYR A 2 -12.05 -7.05 14.04
CA TYR A 2 -12.33 -7.97 15.14
C TYR A 2 -10.99 -8.53 15.60
N GLY A 3 -10.55 -8.23 16.81
CA GLY A 3 -9.36 -8.84 17.34
C GLY A 3 -9.54 -10.36 17.35
N ILE A 4 -8.90 -11.04 16.42
CA ILE A 4 -8.87 -12.50 16.42
C ILE A 4 -7.80 -12.89 17.43
N SER A 5 -8.15 -13.80 18.34
CA SER A 5 -7.21 -14.27 19.35
C SER A 5 -6.07 -15.09 18.73
N LYS A 6 -5.02 -15.35 19.51
CA LYS A 6 -3.94 -16.28 19.17
C LYS A 6 -4.43 -17.65 18.67
N HIS A 7 -5.63 -18.04 19.03
CA HIS A 7 -6.27 -19.32 18.71
C HIS A 7 -7.16 -19.27 17.46
N ARG A 8 -6.92 -18.37 16.53
CA ARG A 8 -7.45 -18.29 15.14
C ARG A 8 -8.95 -18.57 14.91
N ASP A 9 -9.62 -19.26 15.82
CA ASP A 9 -11.02 -19.68 15.73
C ASP A 9 -11.93 -18.98 16.76
N GLN A 10 -11.37 -18.03 17.51
CA GLN A 10 -12.08 -17.30 18.56
C GLN A 10 -11.94 -15.79 18.39
N TYR A 11 -12.96 -15.06 18.78
CA TYR A 11 -12.89 -13.63 18.92
C TYR A 11 -11.94 -13.22 20.05
N SER A 12 -11.36 -12.02 19.98
CA SER A 12 -10.45 -11.53 21.03
C SER A 12 -11.21 -11.33 22.34
N SER A 13 -10.45 -11.31 23.44
CA SER A 13 -10.99 -11.07 24.79
C SER A 13 -11.76 -9.73 24.93
N ILE A 14 -11.51 -8.75 24.07
CA ILE A 14 -12.27 -7.50 24.07
C ILE A 14 -13.73 -7.70 23.69
N ILE A 15 -14.01 -8.65 22.78
CA ILE A 15 -15.37 -8.98 22.37
C ILE A 15 -16.14 -9.62 23.55
N ASN A 16 -15.46 -10.47 24.33
CA ASN A 16 -16.04 -11.07 25.52
C ASN A 16 -16.29 -9.99 26.62
N LYS A 17 -15.33 -9.08 26.80
CA LYS A 17 -15.47 -7.95 27.75
C LYS A 17 -16.62 -7.01 27.40
N LEU A 18 -16.94 -6.85 26.12
CA LEU A 18 -18.04 -6.05 25.61
C LEU A 18 -19.36 -6.79 25.55
N GLU A 19 -19.37 -8.11 25.91
CA GLU A 19 -20.55 -8.97 25.90
C GLU A 19 -21.28 -9.06 24.54
N ILE A 20 -20.57 -8.75 23.44
CA ILE A 20 -21.14 -8.73 22.09
C ILE A 20 -20.91 -10.02 21.31
N GLN A 21 -20.27 -11.01 21.87
CA GLN A 21 -19.93 -12.27 21.20
C GLN A 21 -21.17 -12.95 20.60
N LYS A 22 -22.30 -12.96 21.33
CA LYS A 22 -23.57 -13.55 20.87
C LYS A 22 -24.18 -12.86 19.65
N LYS A 23 -23.78 -11.61 19.37
CA LYS A 23 -24.24 -10.80 18.24
C LYS A 23 -23.36 -10.98 16.99
N LEU A 24 -22.24 -11.67 17.12
CA LEU A 24 -21.30 -11.84 16.03
C LEU A 24 -21.47 -13.23 15.39
N PRO A 25 -21.33 -13.33 14.06
CA PRO A 25 -21.41 -14.61 13.37
C PRO A 25 -20.21 -15.49 13.74
N PRO A 26 -20.34 -16.84 13.60
CA PRO A 26 -19.21 -17.73 13.84
C PRO A 26 -18.07 -17.43 12.84
N ILE A 27 -16.84 -17.50 13.33
CA ILE A 27 -15.64 -17.33 12.48
C ILE A 27 -15.54 -18.55 11.54
N LYS A 28 -15.51 -18.27 10.24
CA LYS A 28 -15.37 -19.30 9.19
C LYS A 28 -14.20 -18.95 8.25
N LYS A 29 -13.60 -19.97 7.67
CA LYS A 29 -12.57 -19.79 6.64
C LYS A 29 -13.15 -19.06 5.42
N ALA A 30 -12.38 -18.16 4.81
CA ALA A 30 -12.83 -17.31 3.69
C ALA A 30 -13.44 -18.09 2.53
N TRP A 31 -12.93 -19.28 2.23
CA TRP A 31 -13.40 -20.16 1.14
C TRP A 31 -14.52 -21.12 1.52
N LYS A 32 -15.03 -21.06 2.75
CA LYS A 32 -16.18 -21.87 3.16
C LYS A 32 -17.47 -21.31 2.56
N THR A 33 -18.29 -22.20 2.01
CA THR A 33 -19.64 -21.86 1.58
C THR A 33 -20.49 -21.55 2.82
N VAL A 34 -21.12 -20.38 2.82
CA VAL A 34 -22.00 -19.90 3.89
C VAL A 34 -23.46 -19.87 3.45
N GLY A 35 -23.73 -19.98 2.15
CA GLY A 35 -25.08 -19.99 1.59
C GLY A 35 -25.10 -20.39 0.11
N LYS A 36 -26.29 -20.47 -0.40
CA LYS A 36 -26.56 -20.64 -1.84
C LYS A 36 -27.58 -19.57 -2.27
N MET A 37 -27.46 -19.07 -3.45
CA MET A 37 -28.40 -18.12 -4.05
C MET A 37 -28.76 -18.61 -5.44
N LYS A 38 -30.05 -18.51 -5.80
CA LYS A 38 -30.52 -18.78 -7.15
C LYS A 38 -30.62 -17.45 -7.89
N ILE A 39 -29.93 -17.34 -9.03
CA ILE A 39 -30.07 -16.22 -9.96
C ILE A 39 -30.47 -16.82 -11.30
N ASP A 40 -31.61 -16.41 -11.81
CA ASP A 40 -32.27 -17.06 -12.94
C ASP A 40 -32.41 -18.57 -12.67
N ASN A 41 -31.89 -19.45 -13.45
CA ASN A 41 -31.92 -20.89 -13.18
C ASN A 41 -30.58 -21.47 -12.68
N ILE A 42 -29.64 -20.61 -12.25
CA ILE A 42 -28.30 -21.00 -11.80
C ILE A 42 -28.20 -20.90 -10.29
N PHE A 43 -27.78 -21.99 -9.63
CA PHE A 43 -27.44 -21.97 -8.21
C PHE A 43 -26.00 -21.55 -8.00
N LEU A 44 -25.81 -20.41 -7.34
CA LEU A 44 -24.51 -19.88 -6.96
C LEU A 44 -24.18 -20.23 -5.51
N LYS A 45 -22.92 -20.63 -5.26
CA LYS A 45 -22.39 -20.81 -3.91
C LYS A 45 -21.89 -19.45 -3.41
N ILE A 46 -22.33 -19.05 -2.22
CA ILE A 46 -21.87 -17.85 -1.53
C ILE A 46 -20.76 -18.27 -0.58
N LEU A 47 -19.56 -17.72 -0.79
CA LEU A 47 -18.42 -17.94 0.11
C LEU A 47 -18.43 -16.90 1.25
N ASN A 48 -17.74 -17.22 2.37
CA ASN A 48 -17.65 -16.31 3.51
C ASN A 48 -16.99 -14.97 3.16
N GLY A 49 -16.12 -14.96 2.15
CA GLY A 49 -15.51 -13.73 1.65
C GLY A 49 -14.20 -13.36 2.35
N VAL A 50 -13.61 -12.29 1.86
CA VAL A 50 -12.31 -11.79 2.30
C VAL A 50 -12.26 -10.25 2.12
N HIS A 51 -11.54 -9.57 3.00
CA HIS A 51 -11.31 -8.13 2.85
C HIS A 51 -10.49 -7.84 1.58
N ASP A 52 -10.76 -6.72 0.89
CA ASP A 52 -10.20 -6.35 -0.41
C ASP A 52 -8.67 -6.45 -0.48
N SER A 53 -7.96 -5.82 0.46
CA SER A 53 -6.49 -5.86 0.50
C SER A 53 -5.95 -7.28 0.76
N ASN A 54 -6.65 -8.08 1.58
CA ASN A 54 -6.27 -9.48 1.81
C ASN A 54 -6.58 -10.36 0.60
N ALA A 55 -7.61 -10.02 -0.19
CA ALA A 55 -7.86 -10.66 -1.47
C ALA A 55 -6.72 -10.41 -2.44
N SER A 56 -6.29 -9.13 -2.60
CA SER A 56 -5.13 -8.80 -3.42
C SER A 56 -3.89 -9.58 -2.94
N TYR A 57 -3.60 -9.56 -1.64
CA TYR A 57 -2.48 -10.33 -1.09
C TYR A 57 -2.58 -11.83 -1.38
N LEU A 58 -3.79 -12.42 -1.26
CA LEU A 58 -4.04 -13.84 -1.56
C LEU A 58 -3.65 -14.20 -2.99
N TYR A 59 -3.97 -13.34 -3.97
CA TYR A 59 -3.63 -13.59 -5.36
C TYR A 59 -2.14 -13.84 -5.57
N PHE A 60 -1.30 -12.97 -5.01
CA PHE A 60 0.16 -13.08 -5.10
C PHE A 60 0.71 -14.20 -4.22
N LYS A 61 0.19 -14.35 -2.99
CA LYS A 61 0.59 -15.41 -2.07
C LYS A 61 0.32 -16.81 -2.62
N ASN A 62 -0.78 -16.96 -3.34
CA ASN A 62 -1.17 -18.22 -3.96
C ASN A 62 -0.54 -18.44 -5.36
N SER A 63 0.63 -17.90 -5.58
CA SER A 63 1.44 -18.10 -6.79
C SER A 63 2.72 -18.87 -6.48
N ASN A 64 3.52 -19.10 -7.51
CA ASN A 64 4.87 -19.64 -7.37
C ASN A 64 5.90 -18.56 -7.02
N PHE A 65 5.51 -17.27 -7.04
CA PHE A 65 6.39 -16.17 -6.67
C PHE A 65 6.55 -16.11 -5.15
N LYS A 66 7.79 -16.25 -4.69
CA LYS A 66 8.13 -16.30 -3.25
C LYS A 66 8.86 -15.04 -2.82
N ASN A 67 8.82 -14.78 -1.51
CA ASN A 67 9.61 -13.70 -0.89
C ASN A 67 9.39 -12.34 -1.56
N PHE A 68 8.27 -11.71 -1.26
CA PHE A 68 7.93 -10.39 -1.79
C PHE A 68 7.32 -9.49 -0.73
N THR A 69 7.47 -8.19 -0.95
CA THR A 69 6.67 -7.14 -0.34
C THR A 69 5.64 -6.69 -1.37
N LEU A 70 4.36 -6.74 -1.02
CA LEU A 70 3.28 -6.27 -1.88
C LEU A 70 2.90 -4.84 -1.51
N ILE A 71 2.85 -3.95 -2.49
CA ILE A 71 2.23 -2.64 -2.40
C ILE A 71 0.90 -2.71 -3.17
N SER A 72 -0.19 -2.85 -2.43
CA SER A 72 -1.55 -2.80 -2.99
C SER A 72 -2.04 -1.35 -2.90
N SER A 73 -2.28 -0.73 -4.04
CA SER A 73 -2.64 0.68 -4.15
C SER A 73 -4.10 0.89 -4.53
N GLY A 74 -4.70 1.89 -3.94
CA GLY A 74 -6.05 2.38 -4.16
C GLY A 74 -6.15 3.74 -3.48
N THR A 75 -7.25 4.06 -2.83
CA THR A 75 -7.38 5.21 -1.91
C THR A 75 -6.33 5.12 -0.81
N TRP A 76 -6.15 3.92 -0.26
CA TRP A 76 -5.07 3.54 0.63
C TRP A 76 -3.97 2.83 -0.15
N TYR A 77 -2.72 3.04 0.28
CA TYR A 77 -1.60 2.18 -0.07
C TYR A 77 -1.32 1.27 1.12
N ILE A 78 -1.50 -0.03 0.90
CA ILE A 78 -1.32 -1.07 1.90
C ILE A 78 -0.08 -1.87 1.52
N ILE A 79 0.92 -1.85 2.40
CA ILE A 79 2.21 -2.47 2.16
C ILE A 79 2.31 -3.71 3.06
N PHE A 80 2.34 -4.89 2.47
CA PHE A 80 2.42 -6.17 3.16
C PHE A 80 3.83 -6.73 3.09
N ASN A 81 4.43 -7.03 4.24
CA ASN A 81 5.71 -7.71 4.30
C ASN A 81 5.70 -8.82 5.36
N GLN A 82 5.60 -10.07 4.92
CA GLN A 82 5.51 -11.23 5.80
C GLN A 82 6.78 -11.47 6.63
N LYS A 83 7.94 -10.98 6.20
CA LYS A 83 9.22 -11.16 6.89
C LYS A 83 9.47 -10.17 8.03
N THR A 84 8.71 -9.10 8.12
CA THR A 84 8.82 -8.15 9.23
C THR A 84 8.47 -8.87 10.53
N LYS A 85 9.34 -8.76 11.54
CA LYS A 85 9.08 -9.34 12.87
C LYS A 85 7.99 -8.53 13.59
N LEU A 86 7.00 -9.19 14.20
CA LEU A 86 5.88 -8.52 14.89
C LEU A 86 6.33 -7.50 15.94
N LYS A 87 7.42 -7.80 16.68
CA LYS A 87 8.01 -6.87 17.66
C LYS A 87 8.56 -5.56 17.08
N LYS A 88 8.70 -5.48 15.76
CA LYS A 88 9.13 -4.27 15.04
C LYS A 88 7.97 -3.36 14.65
N LEU A 89 6.72 -3.81 14.84
CA LEU A 89 5.55 -3.01 14.51
C LEU A 89 5.42 -1.82 15.47
N LYS A 90 5.20 -0.64 14.89
CA LYS A 90 5.00 0.63 15.60
C LYS A 90 3.62 1.16 15.25
N THR A 91 2.70 1.10 16.21
CA THR A 91 1.29 1.52 15.99
C THR A 91 1.17 3.01 15.67
N ASN A 92 2.05 3.83 16.24
CA ASN A 92 2.14 5.26 15.96
C ASN A 92 2.53 5.56 14.48
N LEU A 93 3.20 4.65 13.79
CA LEU A 93 3.50 4.75 12.37
C LEU A 93 2.42 4.11 11.47
N ASP A 94 1.24 3.83 12.02
CA ASP A 94 0.14 3.11 11.36
C ASP A 94 0.57 1.73 10.82
N MET A 95 1.47 1.08 11.57
CA MET A 95 1.85 -0.31 11.33
C MET A 95 0.90 -1.25 12.06
N LEU A 96 0.42 -2.25 11.36
CA LEU A 96 -0.59 -3.19 11.83
C LEU A 96 -0.13 -4.63 11.58
N CYS A 97 -0.74 -5.57 12.28
CA CYS A 97 -0.66 -6.98 11.93
C CYS A 97 -1.97 -7.41 11.30
N ASN A 98 -1.97 -7.67 9.99
CA ASN A 98 -3.07 -8.35 9.31
C ASN A 98 -2.94 -9.87 9.44
N ILE A 99 -4.01 -10.57 9.11
CA ILE A 99 -4.05 -12.03 9.05
C ILE A 99 -4.50 -12.41 7.63
N ASP A 100 -3.72 -13.27 6.96
CA ASP A 100 -4.10 -13.79 5.65
C ASP A 100 -5.25 -14.81 5.76
N VAL A 101 -5.78 -15.23 4.62
CA VAL A 101 -6.87 -16.19 4.58
C VAL A 101 -6.51 -17.57 5.19
N PHE A 102 -5.22 -17.88 5.30
CA PHE A 102 -4.70 -19.11 5.91
C PHE A 102 -4.46 -18.97 7.42
N GLY A 103 -4.64 -17.76 7.96
CA GLY A 103 -4.42 -17.44 9.37
C GLY A 103 -2.97 -17.10 9.72
N ASN A 104 -2.11 -16.79 8.75
CA ASN A 104 -0.75 -16.32 9.02
C ASN A 104 -0.74 -14.83 9.28
N THR A 105 0.09 -14.40 10.22
CA THR A 105 0.30 -12.98 10.50
C THR A 105 1.05 -12.30 9.36
N ILE A 106 0.58 -11.12 8.97
CA ILE A 106 1.22 -10.30 7.94
C ILE A 106 1.42 -8.90 8.49
N PRO A 107 2.63 -8.55 8.90
CA PRO A 107 2.99 -7.17 9.18
C PRO A 107 2.67 -6.27 8.00
N THR A 108 2.03 -5.16 8.30
CA THR A 108 1.50 -4.26 7.29
C THR A 108 1.73 -2.83 7.74
N MET A 109 2.02 -1.95 6.80
CA MET A 109 2.04 -0.51 6.99
C MET A 109 1.14 0.13 5.94
N ARG A 110 0.49 1.24 6.31
CA ARG A 110 -0.45 1.88 5.40
C ARG A 110 -0.38 3.40 5.47
N PHE A 111 -0.79 4.05 4.39
CA PHE A 111 -1.09 5.49 4.34
C PHE A 111 -2.09 5.76 3.22
N MET A 112 -2.69 6.93 3.23
CA MET A 112 -3.74 7.27 2.25
C MET A 112 -3.14 7.78 0.93
N GLY A 113 -2.21 7.03 0.32
CA GLY A 113 -1.40 7.46 -0.80
C GLY A 113 -2.18 7.94 -2.01
N GLY A 114 -3.22 7.20 -2.42
CA GLY A 114 -4.05 7.62 -3.55
C GLY A 114 -4.89 8.86 -3.24
N ARG A 115 -5.38 9.00 -2.02
CA ARG A 115 -6.10 10.20 -1.58
C ARG A 115 -5.17 11.41 -1.54
N GLU A 116 -3.99 11.28 -0.94
CA GLU A 116 -3.02 12.37 -0.87
C GLU A 116 -2.53 12.81 -2.25
N PHE A 117 -2.30 11.86 -3.14
CA PHE A 117 -1.97 12.14 -4.53
C PHE A 117 -3.05 13.01 -5.20
N ASN A 118 -4.31 12.58 -5.14
CA ASN A 118 -5.43 13.32 -5.74
C ASN A 118 -5.65 14.69 -5.08
N GLU A 119 -5.52 14.79 -3.75
CA GLU A 119 -5.61 16.05 -3.02
C GLU A 119 -4.54 17.04 -3.44
N LEU A 120 -3.30 16.59 -3.64
CA LEU A 120 -2.20 17.42 -4.10
C LEU A 120 -2.40 17.91 -5.53
N LEU A 121 -2.87 17.02 -6.45
CA LEU A 121 -3.21 17.44 -7.82
C LEU A 121 -4.24 18.57 -7.80
N LYS A 122 -5.29 18.43 -6.97
CA LYS A 122 -6.34 19.44 -6.81
C LYS A 122 -5.81 20.75 -6.21
N LYS A 123 -5.06 20.67 -5.10
CA LYS A 123 -4.52 21.85 -4.40
C LYS A 123 -3.53 22.64 -5.25
N LEU A 124 -2.75 21.96 -6.06
CA LEU A 124 -1.78 22.56 -6.98
C LEU A 124 -2.40 22.96 -8.33
N LYS A 125 -3.70 22.71 -8.53
CA LYS A 125 -4.44 23.02 -9.77
C LYS A 125 -3.76 22.45 -11.01
N ILE A 126 -3.33 21.17 -10.94
CA ILE A 126 -2.70 20.49 -12.08
C ILE A 126 -3.80 20.05 -13.03
N SER A 127 -3.88 20.66 -14.20
CA SER A 127 -4.96 20.44 -15.19
C SER A 127 -4.61 19.40 -16.24
N SER A 128 -3.33 19.22 -16.55
CA SER A 128 -2.90 18.30 -17.59
C SER A 128 -1.63 17.54 -17.18
N ILE A 129 -1.74 16.20 -17.19
CA ILE A 129 -0.65 15.30 -16.81
C ILE A 129 -0.13 14.60 -18.07
N ARG A 130 0.69 15.30 -18.86
CA ARG A 130 1.31 14.68 -20.06
C ARG A 130 2.69 14.09 -19.76
N LYS A 131 3.51 14.80 -18.97
CA LYS A 131 4.88 14.39 -18.64
C LYS A 131 5.30 15.07 -17.34
N SER A 132 6.08 14.38 -16.50
CA SER A 132 6.74 14.99 -15.35
C SER A 132 8.04 15.68 -15.78
N SER A 133 8.36 16.81 -15.17
CA SER A 133 9.67 17.44 -15.24
C SER A 133 10.30 17.41 -13.87
N ILE A 134 11.41 16.68 -13.73
CA ILE A 134 12.14 16.51 -12.48
C ILE A 134 13.60 16.83 -12.76
N THR A 135 14.13 17.82 -12.04
CA THR A 135 15.54 18.19 -12.08
C THR A 135 16.09 18.26 -10.66
N GLU A 136 17.39 18.12 -10.51
CA GLU A 136 18.05 18.27 -9.21
C GLU A 136 17.80 19.67 -8.61
N ASN A 137 17.83 20.72 -9.43
CA ASN A 137 17.58 22.09 -8.98
C ASN A 137 16.14 22.23 -8.44
N LEU A 138 15.15 21.59 -9.08
CA LEU A 138 13.77 21.56 -8.59
C LEU A 138 13.71 20.95 -7.19
N MET A 139 14.35 19.78 -6.99
CA MET A 139 14.33 19.05 -5.73
C MET A 139 15.14 19.73 -4.61
N LYS A 140 16.19 20.49 -4.95
CA LYS A 140 16.93 21.32 -3.97
C LYS A 140 16.09 22.47 -3.43
N LYS A 141 15.21 23.04 -4.26
CA LYS A 141 14.42 24.22 -3.90
C LYS A 141 13.03 23.89 -3.33
N TYR A 142 12.41 22.83 -3.81
CA TYR A 142 11.02 22.53 -3.51
C TYR A 142 10.84 21.10 -3.00
N LEU A 143 10.31 20.97 -1.79
CA LEU A 143 9.94 19.70 -1.17
C LEU A 143 8.48 19.79 -0.70
N ILE A 144 7.74 18.70 -0.92
CA ILE A 144 6.39 18.53 -0.35
C ILE A 144 6.54 17.68 0.92
N TYR A 145 6.11 18.26 2.05
CA TYR A 145 6.15 17.55 3.34
C TYR A 145 4.83 16.83 3.64
N PRO A 146 4.88 15.67 4.33
CA PRO A 146 3.67 14.94 4.70
C PRO A 146 2.96 15.60 5.89
N SER A 147 1.70 15.28 6.21
CA SER A 147 0.76 14.49 5.45
C SER A 147 -0.41 15.37 5.02
N PHE A 148 -1.10 14.99 3.96
CA PHE A 148 -2.33 15.69 3.51
C PHE A 148 -3.59 14.93 3.91
N ALA A 149 -3.45 13.77 4.55
CA ALA A 149 -4.51 12.95 5.11
C ALA A 149 -4.32 12.75 6.62
N SER A 150 -5.34 12.24 7.30
CA SER A 150 -5.34 12.05 8.76
C SER A 150 -4.84 10.68 9.21
N ALA A 151 -4.22 9.90 8.33
CA ALA A 151 -3.74 8.55 8.63
C ALA A 151 -2.42 8.24 7.92
N GLY A 152 -1.63 7.35 8.50
CA GLY A 152 -0.30 7.00 8.03
C GLY A 152 0.80 7.39 9.03
N PRO A 153 2.07 7.29 8.64
CA PRO A 153 3.19 7.49 9.56
C PRO A 153 3.48 8.95 9.93
N PHE A 154 2.78 9.90 9.33
CA PHE A 154 3.10 11.32 9.49
C PHE A 154 1.91 12.11 10.01
N LYS A 155 2.20 13.15 10.80
CA LYS A 155 1.25 14.16 11.22
C LYS A 155 0.82 15.02 10.05
N LYS A 156 -0.37 15.58 10.12
CA LYS A 156 -0.87 16.50 9.09
C LYS A 156 0.02 17.73 8.99
N THR A 157 0.46 18.06 7.78
CA THR A 157 1.30 19.23 7.52
C THR A 157 0.49 20.52 7.44
N THR A 158 1.13 21.61 7.86
CA THR A 158 0.66 22.99 7.65
C THR A 158 1.44 23.68 6.53
N GLN A 159 2.19 22.96 5.72
CA GLN A 159 3.01 23.52 4.65
C GLN A 159 2.19 24.34 3.67
N SER A 160 2.59 25.61 3.45
CA SER A 160 2.08 26.42 2.34
C SER A 160 2.64 25.91 1.00
N LEU A 161 1.77 25.70 0.04
CA LEU A 161 2.12 25.29 -1.32
C LEU A 161 2.25 26.47 -2.32
N ASN A 162 2.20 27.72 -1.84
CA ASN A 162 2.11 28.90 -2.70
C ASN A 162 3.30 29.04 -3.66
N LEU A 163 4.51 28.72 -3.23
CA LEU A 163 5.69 28.74 -4.10
C LEU A 163 5.62 27.63 -5.16
N ILE A 164 5.16 26.44 -4.78
CA ILE A 164 5.01 25.30 -5.69
C ILE A 164 3.92 25.60 -6.73
N LYS A 165 2.85 26.31 -6.37
CA LYS A 165 1.79 26.70 -7.31
C LYS A 165 2.26 27.55 -8.49
N LYS A 166 3.40 28.25 -8.35
CA LYS A 166 3.99 29.08 -9.41
C LYS A 166 4.77 28.28 -10.47
N LEU A 167 5.04 26.99 -10.20
CA LEU A 167 5.75 26.11 -11.12
C LEU A 167 4.84 25.66 -12.27
N SER A 168 5.44 25.14 -13.33
CA SER A 168 4.70 24.46 -14.41
C SER A 168 3.97 23.21 -13.94
N ASP A 169 2.92 22.80 -14.62
CA ASP A 169 2.17 21.58 -14.27
C ASP A 169 3.05 20.33 -14.28
N ALA A 170 4.02 20.27 -15.20
CA ALA A 170 4.98 19.16 -15.27
C ALA A 170 5.90 19.09 -14.04
N GLU A 171 6.38 20.21 -13.53
CA GLU A 171 7.20 20.28 -12.32
C GLU A 171 6.38 19.99 -11.07
N LYS A 172 5.19 20.59 -10.93
CA LYS A 172 4.25 20.28 -9.83
C LYS A 172 3.95 18.79 -9.75
N TYR A 173 3.61 18.19 -10.90
CA TYR A 173 3.34 16.76 -11.00
C TYR A 173 4.56 15.93 -10.60
N GLY A 174 5.75 16.30 -11.06
CA GLY A 174 7.00 15.69 -10.66
C GLY A 174 7.19 15.67 -9.14
N LEU A 175 6.98 16.83 -8.48
CA LEU A 175 7.08 16.96 -7.02
C LEU A 175 6.05 16.10 -6.28
N VAL A 176 4.82 15.98 -6.79
CA VAL A 176 3.81 15.08 -6.21
C VAL A 176 4.25 13.62 -6.32
N CYS A 177 4.80 13.22 -7.46
CA CYS A 177 5.31 11.86 -7.64
C CYS A 177 6.52 11.57 -6.73
N ILE A 178 7.44 12.52 -6.55
CA ILE A 178 8.56 12.43 -5.61
C ILE A 178 8.03 12.24 -4.18
N TYR A 179 7.08 13.06 -3.75
CA TYR A 179 6.48 12.97 -2.43
C TYR A 179 5.91 11.57 -2.15
N ILE A 180 5.09 11.03 -3.04
CA ILE A 180 4.50 9.69 -2.88
C ILE A 180 5.59 8.60 -2.86
N ALA A 181 6.59 8.70 -3.73
CA ALA A 181 7.69 7.73 -3.75
C ALA A 181 8.52 7.78 -2.45
N PHE A 182 8.77 8.98 -1.89
CA PHE A 182 9.50 9.15 -0.63
C PHE A 182 8.72 8.58 0.56
N VAL A 183 7.41 8.82 0.63
CA VAL A 183 6.56 8.20 1.66
C VAL A 183 6.56 6.68 1.55
N LEU A 184 6.45 6.13 0.32
CA LEU A 184 6.56 4.68 0.09
C LEU A 184 7.91 4.13 0.52
N HIS A 185 9.00 4.81 0.17
CA HIS A 185 10.36 4.41 0.57
C HIS A 185 10.51 4.41 2.10
N PHE A 186 9.99 5.42 2.79
CA PHE A 186 9.93 5.47 4.25
C PHE A 186 9.19 4.26 4.82
N CYS A 187 8.01 3.95 4.28
CA CYS A 187 7.21 2.81 4.73
C CYS A 187 7.92 1.47 4.51
N LEU A 188 8.58 1.27 3.37
CA LEU A 188 9.36 0.08 3.07
C LEU A 188 10.54 -0.08 4.03
N ASN A 189 11.23 1.01 4.39
CA ASN A 189 12.31 1.01 5.37
C ASN A 189 11.78 0.67 6.77
N ALA A 190 10.68 1.27 7.20
CA ALA A 190 10.05 0.98 8.49
C ALA A 190 9.63 -0.50 8.62
N LEU A 191 9.15 -1.11 7.53
CA LEU A 191 8.84 -2.54 7.45
C LEU A 191 10.09 -3.42 7.27
N ASN A 192 11.29 -2.86 7.18
CA ASN A 192 12.50 -3.61 6.87
C ASN A 192 12.36 -4.52 5.63
N SER A 193 11.76 -3.95 4.56
CA SER A 193 11.55 -4.65 3.30
C SER A 193 12.86 -4.80 2.53
N ASN A 194 13.33 -6.04 2.34
CA ASN A 194 14.55 -6.37 1.62
C ASN A 194 14.33 -7.37 0.48
N ASP A 195 13.10 -7.88 0.33
CA ASP A 195 12.73 -8.80 -0.74
C ASP A 195 12.28 -8.06 -2.00
N ASN A 196 11.95 -8.82 -3.04
CA ASN A 196 11.31 -8.28 -4.24
C ASN A 196 10.05 -7.48 -3.89
N ILE A 197 9.78 -6.43 -4.65
CA ILE A 197 8.60 -5.59 -4.48
C ILE A 197 7.63 -5.88 -5.62
N ILE A 198 6.36 -6.06 -5.31
CA ILE A 198 5.28 -6.15 -6.30
C ILE A 198 4.38 -4.93 -6.13
N LEU A 199 4.13 -4.23 -7.22
CA LEU A 199 3.17 -3.14 -7.31
C LEU A 199 1.86 -3.64 -7.91
N ASP A 200 0.74 -3.38 -7.24
CA ASP A 200 -0.61 -3.71 -7.70
C ASP A 200 -1.56 -2.52 -7.54
N GLY A 201 -2.57 -2.45 -8.40
CA GLY A 201 -3.57 -1.39 -8.43
C GLY A 201 -3.14 -0.13 -9.18
N PRO A 202 -3.81 1.02 -8.99
CA PRO A 202 -3.63 2.23 -9.82
C PRO A 202 -2.20 2.79 -9.88
N ILE A 203 -1.34 2.53 -8.89
CA ILE A 203 0.07 2.97 -8.93
C ILE A 203 0.80 2.42 -10.13
N THR A 204 0.39 1.25 -10.66
CA THR A 204 1.02 0.58 -11.80
C THR A 204 0.96 1.40 -13.09
N LYS A 205 0.05 2.37 -13.17
CA LYS A 205 -0.08 3.32 -14.28
C LYS A 205 0.83 4.55 -14.15
N ASN A 206 1.45 4.77 -12.99
CA ASN A 206 2.26 5.95 -12.74
C ASN A 206 3.76 5.65 -12.93
N ASN A 207 4.22 5.69 -14.18
CA ASN A 207 5.62 5.42 -14.52
C ASN A 207 6.60 6.34 -13.78
N THR A 208 6.21 7.57 -13.42
CA THR A 208 7.10 8.51 -12.72
C THR A 208 7.35 8.03 -11.29
N ILE A 209 6.31 7.69 -10.52
CA ILE A 209 6.46 7.13 -9.17
C ILE A 209 7.26 5.83 -9.21
N ILE A 210 6.97 4.95 -10.17
CA ILE A 210 7.64 3.65 -10.32
C ILE A 210 9.15 3.84 -10.54
N LYS A 211 9.56 4.74 -11.45
CA LYS A 211 10.97 5.03 -11.73
C LYS A 211 11.71 5.58 -10.53
N ILE A 212 11.11 6.54 -9.81
CA ILE A 212 11.69 7.12 -8.59
C ILE A 212 11.85 6.03 -7.52
N LEU A 213 10.80 5.25 -7.27
CA LEU A 213 10.83 4.21 -6.24
C LEU A 213 11.79 3.09 -6.60
N SER A 214 11.88 2.67 -7.85
CA SER A 214 12.84 1.64 -8.28
C SER A 214 14.29 2.12 -8.20
N ASN A 215 14.56 3.42 -8.40
CA ASN A 215 15.88 4.01 -8.14
C ASN A 215 16.22 3.97 -6.63
N LEU A 216 15.34 4.45 -5.76
CA LEU A 216 15.49 4.39 -4.31
C LEU A 216 15.63 2.96 -3.77
N ARG A 217 15.14 1.97 -4.49
CA ARG A 217 15.16 0.54 -4.14
C ARG A 217 15.99 -0.29 -5.12
N ALA A 218 17.06 0.29 -5.68
CA ALA A 218 17.88 -0.34 -6.74
C ALA A 218 18.46 -1.72 -6.35
N LYS A 219 18.60 -2.02 -5.06
CA LYS A 219 19.03 -3.34 -4.56
C LYS A 219 17.91 -4.39 -4.56
N GLN A 220 16.67 -4.02 -4.87
CA GLN A 220 15.51 -4.90 -4.91
C GLN A 220 14.92 -4.95 -6.31
N LYS A 221 14.53 -6.15 -6.75
CA LYS A 221 13.76 -6.26 -8.00
C LYS A 221 12.33 -5.78 -7.75
N MET A 222 11.86 -4.88 -8.61
CA MET A 222 10.51 -4.35 -8.55
C MET A 222 9.70 -4.85 -9.74
N TYR A 223 8.52 -5.37 -9.46
CA TYR A 223 7.61 -5.95 -10.44
C TYR A 223 6.31 -5.18 -10.47
N ILE A 224 5.78 -4.99 -11.66
CA ILE A 224 4.51 -4.32 -11.94
C ILE A 224 3.51 -5.40 -12.35
N HIS A 225 2.39 -5.49 -11.63
CA HIS A 225 1.28 -6.37 -12.03
C HIS A 225 0.49 -5.69 -13.15
N SER A 226 0.44 -6.32 -14.32
CA SER A 226 -0.15 -5.72 -15.52
C SER A 226 -1.69 -5.70 -15.52
N LYS A 227 -2.32 -6.56 -14.72
CA LYS A 227 -3.78 -6.62 -14.55
C LYS A 227 -4.16 -5.98 -13.23
N GLU A 228 -4.62 -4.74 -13.20
CA GLU A 228 -5.03 -4.00 -12.00
C GLU A 228 -6.18 -4.63 -11.19
N MET A 229 -6.34 -5.93 -11.26
CA MET A 229 -7.46 -6.69 -10.71
C MET A 229 -7.05 -7.66 -9.59
N GLY A 230 -5.94 -7.40 -8.90
CA GLY A 230 -5.44 -8.28 -7.82
C GLY A 230 -6.53 -8.65 -6.81
N THR A 231 -7.34 -7.68 -6.40
CA THR A 231 -8.48 -7.91 -5.48
C THR A 231 -9.52 -8.88 -6.07
N GLY A 232 -9.99 -8.65 -7.30
CA GLY A 232 -10.96 -9.51 -7.96
C GLY A 232 -10.42 -10.91 -8.23
N LEU A 233 -9.18 -10.99 -8.71
CA LEU A 233 -8.50 -12.26 -8.96
C LEU A 233 -8.23 -13.03 -7.67
N GLY A 234 -7.91 -12.33 -6.58
CA GLY A 234 -7.75 -12.94 -5.26
C GLY A 234 -9.04 -13.45 -4.69
N ALA A 235 -10.14 -12.69 -4.81
CA ALA A 235 -11.46 -13.14 -4.41
C ALA A 235 -11.90 -14.38 -5.19
N SER A 236 -11.70 -14.41 -6.52
CA SER A 236 -12.00 -15.57 -7.35
C SER A 236 -11.16 -16.80 -7.00
N SER A 237 -9.92 -16.61 -6.51
CA SER A 237 -9.04 -17.70 -6.06
C SER A 237 -9.61 -18.47 -4.86
N LEU A 238 -10.57 -17.92 -4.11
CA LEU A 238 -11.24 -18.60 -3.01
C LEU A 238 -12.06 -19.82 -3.49
N PHE A 239 -12.51 -19.81 -4.74
CA PHE A 239 -13.23 -20.96 -5.33
C PHE A 239 -12.36 -22.19 -5.45
N ASN A 240 -11.07 -22.00 -5.75
CA ASN A 240 -10.10 -23.08 -5.81
C ASN A 240 -8.78 -22.65 -5.15
N ILE A 241 -8.81 -22.61 -3.83
CA ILE A 241 -7.71 -22.10 -3.00
C ILE A 241 -6.40 -22.89 -3.16
N LYS A 242 -6.46 -24.10 -3.69
CA LYS A 242 -5.28 -24.95 -3.93
C LYS A 242 -4.62 -24.67 -5.27
N LYS A 243 -5.34 -24.10 -6.25
CA LYS A 243 -4.81 -23.79 -7.58
C LYS A 243 -3.85 -22.61 -7.48
N LYS A 244 -2.64 -22.77 -8.04
CA LYS A 244 -1.67 -21.68 -8.11
C LYS A 244 -2.04 -20.66 -9.18
N ASN A 245 -1.85 -19.40 -8.86
CA ASN A 245 -2.09 -18.30 -9.79
C ASN A 245 -0.85 -18.06 -10.66
N ASN A 246 -1.08 -17.84 -11.96
CA ASN A 246 -0.06 -17.35 -12.87
C ASN A 246 -0.04 -15.84 -12.84
N LEU A 247 1.08 -15.26 -12.40
CA LEU A 247 1.24 -13.82 -12.33
C LEU A 247 1.76 -13.27 -13.65
N LEU A 248 1.14 -12.21 -14.15
CA LEU A 248 1.63 -11.43 -15.27
C LEU A 248 2.38 -10.22 -14.71
N LEU A 249 3.69 -10.35 -14.59
CA LEU A 249 4.56 -9.35 -13.99
C LEU A 249 5.56 -8.84 -15.04
N SER A 250 5.71 -7.52 -15.11
CA SER A 250 6.80 -6.87 -15.84
C SER A 250 7.80 -6.25 -14.85
N HIS A 251 9.05 -6.09 -15.27
CA HIS A 251 10.07 -5.45 -14.44
C HIS A 251 9.98 -3.93 -14.53
N ALA A 252 10.08 -3.25 -13.38
CA ALA A 252 10.36 -1.83 -13.34
C ALA A 252 11.86 -1.60 -13.53
N ILE A 253 12.23 -0.74 -14.48
CA ILE A 253 13.60 -0.38 -14.75
C ILE A 253 13.91 0.95 -14.04
N PRO A 254 14.93 1.00 -13.16
CA PRO A 254 15.33 2.26 -12.53
C PRO A 254 15.85 3.25 -13.58
N ASP A 255 15.54 4.52 -13.37
CA ASP A 255 16.13 5.62 -14.14
C ASP A 255 17.28 6.22 -13.32
N ASN A 256 18.51 5.90 -13.67
CA ASN A 256 19.70 6.26 -12.90
C ASN A 256 20.23 7.68 -13.20
N LYS A 257 19.46 8.51 -13.90
CA LYS A 257 19.88 9.90 -14.24
C LYS A 257 19.97 10.81 -13.02
N ILE A 258 19.19 10.54 -11.98
CA ILE A 258 19.12 11.33 -10.75
C ILE A 258 19.34 10.42 -9.56
N ASN A 259 20.20 10.84 -8.63
CA ASN A 259 20.36 10.17 -7.35
C ASN A 259 19.28 10.64 -6.36
N TYR A 260 18.14 9.97 -6.35
CA TYR A 260 17.02 10.31 -5.47
C TYR A 260 17.30 10.08 -3.99
N GLU A 261 18.28 9.26 -3.62
CA GLU A 261 18.62 8.97 -2.23
C GLU A 261 19.11 10.22 -1.48
N ILE A 262 19.89 11.08 -2.15
CA ILE A 262 20.36 12.36 -1.58
C ILE A 262 19.16 13.25 -1.21
N TYR A 263 18.17 13.34 -2.10
CA TYR A 263 17.00 14.18 -1.89
C TYR A 263 16.00 13.57 -0.90
N TYR A 264 15.92 12.24 -0.84
CA TYR A 264 15.16 11.55 0.19
C TYR A 264 15.73 11.83 1.58
N ASN A 265 17.04 11.78 1.75
CA ASN A 265 17.69 12.08 3.03
C ASN A 265 17.45 13.53 3.44
N LEU A 266 17.61 14.49 2.53
CA LEU A 266 17.29 15.89 2.76
C LEU A 266 15.81 16.09 3.17
N TRP A 267 14.90 15.43 2.47
CA TRP A 267 13.47 15.46 2.80
C TRP A 267 13.19 14.87 4.18
N LEU A 268 13.78 13.71 4.48
CA LEU A 268 13.59 13.02 5.77
C LEU A 268 14.09 13.86 6.95
N ASP A 269 15.24 14.52 6.79
CA ASP A 269 15.80 15.38 7.83
C ASP A 269 14.88 16.60 8.09
N LYS A 270 14.35 17.22 7.03
CA LYS A 270 13.37 18.30 7.17
C LYS A 270 12.06 17.81 7.81
N VAL A 271 11.61 16.60 7.49
CA VAL A 271 10.43 15.99 8.12
C VAL A 271 10.65 15.74 9.62
N LYS A 272 11.86 15.32 10.02
CA LYS A 272 12.27 15.15 11.43
C LYS A 272 12.36 16.50 12.16
N GLU A 273 13.06 17.49 11.59
CA GLU A 273 13.16 18.84 12.14
C GLU A 273 11.77 19.44 12.44
N LYS A 274 10.83 19.24 11.52
CA LYS A 274 9.44 19.70 11.67
C LYS A 274 8.58 18.81 12.58
N LYS A 275 9.15 17.75 13.16
CA LYS A 275 8.45 16.77 14.03
C LYS A 275 7.18 16.18 13.41
N LEU A 276 7.22 15.92 12.11
CA LEU A 276 6.07 15.41 11.35
C LEU A 276 5.92 13.89 11.42
N ILE A 277 6.91 13.15 11.87
CA ILE A 277 6.78 11.70 12.10
C ILE A 277 5.93 11.49 13.36
N ASN A 278 4.96 10.57 13.30
CA ASN A 278 4.19 10.19 14.47
C ASN A 278 5.09 9.48 15.49
N THR A 279 5.10 9.96 16.71
CA THR A 279 5.91 9.45 17.84
C THR A 279 5.07 8.63 18.80
#